data_64e83cf6b8fca7527c75257d9e0f538f
#
_entry.id   64e83cf6b8fca7527c75257d9e0f538f
#
_cell.length_a   1.000
_cell.length_b   1.000
_cell.length_c   1.000
_cell.angle_alpha   90.00
_cell.angle_beta   90.00
_cell.angle_gamma   90.00
#
_symmetry.space_group_name_H-M   'P 1'
#
loop_
_entity.id
_entity.type
_entity.pdbx_description
1 polymer ?
#
loop_
_entity_poly.entity_id
_entity_poly.type
_entity_poly.pdbx_seq_one_letter_code
_entity_poly.pdbx_strand_id
1 'polypeptide(L)'
;MKQINSIISAQFKAVCRKTIFASTLLCSFSMMANAQTQDGREFSIDGFAAYEGVAGSNWYRAGGTTGGAGGKVVKANTFSELQAYLQAADPYIVIVDHDISTGIKCYVDGINTGKLLDDQSGKSGVETTYGERIMLAPNKTLIGVVDPSTGKAPLFTHITFVMQSVDNIIIRNCRFTMKGVPVLRTGENKIVAYRNGKQIEVGDPDCIGIQADKVSAKTNWGGHIWVDHCEFFNGDAANKDRYDGLLDCKNNVQWMTFSYNYFHDHDKSCLWGKGDSDVYENCRTISFHHNFFDNIQGSRLPLQRGGHVHYYNNYMLNCEDGWDIRTGAVAYEEGCYFEDTKSPIRSDRGGSLNISKAEGYDCIYKGCDNLMEGYTNIDGAKISKSLPVTKTDWVPTQTVASYTQHYLDKTEDVPEICKKYAGAGKVEIWNAYTSAIPSADAAEFDHAIKNPSPLNGAKTYDAEGNEMKDAATGISLTEQASLKETVKVEYYNFLGARFATPHRGVNLVKKIDADGHAKVKKVVF
;
A
#
# COMPACT_ATOMS: atom_id res chain seq x y z
N MET A 1 -27.90 65.46 -14.98
CA MET A 1 -26.85 64.81 -14.15
C MET A 1 -27.30 63.66 -13.25
N LYS A 2 -28.54 63.61 -12.78
CA LYS A 2 -29.02 62.44 -11.92
C LYS A 2 -29.31 61.14 -12.69
N GLN A 3 -29.61 61.19 -13.99
CA GLN A 3 -29.88 60.01 -14.80
C GLN A 3 -28.64 59.31 -15.33
N ILE A 4 -27.53 60.01 -15.52
CA ILE A 4 -26.27 59.41 -16.02
C ILE A 4 -25.58 58.62 -14.93
N ASN A 5 -25.67 59.04 -13.67
CA ASN A 5 -25.08 58.31 -12.55
C ASN A 5 -25.79 56.99 -12.20
N SER A 6 -27.07 56.81 -12.56
CA SER A 6 -27.80 55.55 -12.33
C SER A 6 -27.44 54.47 -13.35
N ILE A 7 -27.10 54.84 -14.58
CA ILE A 7 -26.74 53.88 -15.65
C ILE A 7 -25.31 53.37 -15.44
N ILE A 8 -24.39 54.23 -15.01
CA ILE A 8 -23.01 53.85 -14.71
C ILE A 8 -22.94 52.93 -13.49
N SER A 9 -23.76 53.19 -12.46
CA SER A 9 -23.86 52.33 -11.27
C SER A 9 -24.45 50.94 -11.58
N ALA A 10 -25.40 50.86 -12.52
CA ALA A 10 -26.02 49.57 -12.91
C ALA A 10 -25.07 48.74 -13.79
N GLN A 11 -24.32 49.35 -14.69
CA GLN A 11 -23.34 48.66 -15.52
C GLN A 11 -22.12 48.21 -14.70
N PHE A 12 -21.66 48.99 -13.73
CA PHE A 12 -20.55 48.60 -12.86
C PHE A 12 -20.94 47.44 -11.93
N LYS A 13 -22.18 47.40 -11.41
CA LYS A 13 -22.68 46.26 -10.62
C LYS A 13 -22.87 45.00 -11.46
N ALA A 14 -23.22 45.11 -12.74
CA ALA A 14 -23.37 43.94 -13.63
C ALA A 14 -22.01 43.37 -14.06
N VAL A 15 -21.01 44.20 -14.26
CA VAL A 15 -19.65 43.75 -14.59
C VAL A 15 -18.98 43.12 -13.37
N CYS A 16 -19.08 43.74 -12.17
CA CYS A 16 -18.54 43.14 -10.95
C CYS A 16 -19.23 41.79 -10.59
N ARG A 17 -20.55 41.65 -10.81
CA ARG A 17 -21.21 40.35 -10.57
C ARG A 17 -20.80 39.25 -11.55
N LYS A 18 -20.55 39.59 -12.82
CA LYS A 18 -20.07 38.61 -13.81
C LYS A 18 -18.61 38.21 -13.58
N THR A 19 -17.77 39.16 -13.14
CA THR A 19 -16.36 38.87 -12.84
C THR A 19 -16.19 38.08 -11.54
N ILE A 20 -17.03 38.34 -10.53
CA ILE A 20 -17.01 37.56 -9.27
C ILE A 20 -17.58 36.15 -9.49
N PHE A 21 -18.59 35.96 -10.37
CA PHE A 21 -19.09 34.63 -10.69
C PHE A 21 -18.12 33.84 -11.57
N ALA A 22 -17.38 34.47 -12.46
CA ALA A 22 -16.35 33.79 -13.28
C ALA A 22 -15.11 33.47 -12.46
N SER A 23 -14.72 34.31 -11.49
CA SER A 23 -13.57 34.03 -10.62
C SER A 23 -13.90 33.01 -9.53
N THR A 24 -15.13 32.96 -9.01
CA THR A 24 -15.54 31.85 -8.08
C THR A 24 -15.77 30.53 -8.81
N LEU A 25 -16.19 30.55 -10.06
CA LEU A 25 -16.29 29.31 -10.85
C LEU A 25 -14.92 28.83 -11.35
N LEU A 26 -13.99 29.74 -11.69
CA LEU A 26 -12.59 29.37 -11.97
C LEU A 26 -11.83 28.92 -10.72
N CYS A 27 -12.08 29.52 -9.55
CA CYS A 27 -11.50 29.04 -8.29
C CYS A 27 -12.06 27.68 -7.86
N SER A 28 -13.33 27.37 -8.14
CA SER A 28 -13.88 26.04 -7.84
C SER A 28 -13.42 24.97 -8.83
N PHE A 29 -13.11 25.31 -10.08
CA PHE A 29 -12.51 24.38 -11.05
C PHE A 29 -10.99 24.21 -10.86
N SER A 30 -10.27 25.25 -10.38
CA SER A 30 -8.86 25.10 -10.04
C SER A 30 -8.62 24.39 -8.71
N MET A 31 -9.60 24.35 -7.80
CA MET A 31 -9.54 23.54 -6.58
C MET A 31 -9.81 22.04 -6.82
N MET A 32 -10.44 21.65 -7.93
CA MET A 32 -10.61 20.25 -8.29
C MET A 32 -9.40 19.64 -9.02
N ALA A 33 -8.48 20.46 -9.53
CA ALA A 33 -7.36 19.97 -10.34
C ALA A 33 -6.04 19.78 -9.58
N ASN A 34 -5.93 20.26 -8.33
CA ASN A 34 -4.72 20.13 -7.50
C ASN A 34 -5.11 20.06 -6.03
N ALA A 35 -5.47 18.89 -5.57
CA ALA A 35 -5.41 18.60 -4.14
C ALA A 35 -3.96 18.36 -3.73
N GLN A 36 -3.12 19.39 -3.89
CA GLN A 36 -1.83 19.43 -3.22
C GLN A 36 -2.09 19.61 -1.72
N THR A 37 -1.35 18.92 -0.89
CA THR A 37 -1.27 19.22 0.55
C THR A 37 -0.94 20.70 0.73
N GLN A 38 -1.31 21.30 1.86
CA GLN A 38 -1.07 22.72 2.13
C GLN A 38 0.41 23.14 1.97
N ASP A 39 1.34 22.19 2.04
CA ASP A 39 2.78 22.37 1.86
C ASP A 39 3.29 21.90 0.48
N GLY A 40 2.39 21.55 -0.44
CA GLY A 40 2.75 21.17 -1.81
C GLY A 40 3.34 19.76 -1.97
N ARG A 41 3.30 18.92 -0.93
CA ARG A 41 3.84 17.56 -0.97
C ARG A 41 2.97 16.65 -1.84
N GLU A 42 3.58 15.90 -2.73
CA GLU A 42 2.92 14.91 -3.57
C GLU A 42 3.30 13.49 -3.12
N PHE A 43 2.32 12.60 -3.11
CA PHE A 43 2.50 11.21 -2.69
C PHE A 43 2.39 10.25 -3.88
N SER A 44 3.33 10.34 -4.79
CA SER A 44 3.48 9.40 -5.90
C SER A 44 4.44 8.27 -5.54
N ILE A 45 4.37 7.18 -6.29
CA ILE A 45 5.23 6.03 -6.08
C ILE A 45 6.70 6.38 -6.30
N ASP A 46 7.56 5.91 -5.41
CA ASP A 46 9.02 6.06 -5.47
C ASP A 46 9.74 4.81 -4.96
N GLY A 47 11.03 4.91 -4.79
CA GLY A 47 11.84 3.83 -4.25
C GLY A 47 11.85 2.59 -5.14
N PHE A 48 12.02 1.42 -4.52
CA PHE A 48 12.17 0.17 -5.26
C PHE A 48 10.89 -0.28 -5.98
N ALA A 49 9.70 0.06 -5.52
CA ALA A 49 8.46 -0.28 -6.22
C ALA A 49 8.28 0.50 -7.53
N ALA A 50 8.92 1.65 -7.66
CA ALA A 50 8.92 2.43 -8.91
C ALA A 50 9.89 1.86 -9.97
N TYR A 51 10.79 0.95 -9.58
CA TYR A 51 11.78 0.37 -10.47
C TYR A 51 11.18 -0.74 -11.35
N GLU A 52 11.57 -0.77 -12.63
CA GLU A 52 11.06 -1.74 -13.60
C GLU A 52 11.60 -3.15 -13.41
N GLY A 53 12.70 -3.31 -12.70
CA GLY A 53 13.46 -4.56 -12.66
C GLY A 53 14.49 -4.68 -13.80
N VAL A 54 15.15 -5.82 -13.89
CA VAL A 54 16.16 -6.08 -14.93
C VAL A 54 15.49 -6.59 -16.18
N ALA A 55 15.67 -5.90 -17.31
CA ALA A 55 15.08 -6.29 -18.59
C ALA A 55 15.44 -7.74 -18.96
N GLY A 56 14.42 -8.52 -19.34
CA GLY A 56 14.56 -9.94 -19.66
C GLY A 56 14.56 -10.88 -18.45
N SER A 57 14.49 -10.37 -17.23
CA SER A 57 14.27 -11.19 -16.03
C SER A 57 12.78 -11.42 -15.76
N ASN A 58 12.46 -12.42 -14.95
CA ASN A 58 11.10 -12.65 -14.46
C ASN A 58 10.60 -11.52 -13.54
N TRP A 59 11.50 -10.63 -13.12
CA TRP A 59 11.25 -9.49 -12.25
C TRP A 59 11.00 -8.19 -13.02
N TYR A 60 11.07 -8.23 -14.34
CA TYR A 60 10.88 -7.05 -15.16
C TYR A 60 9.40 -6.71 -15.35
N ARG A 61 9.07 -5.47 -15.04
CA ARG A 61 7.76 -4.88 -15.32
C ARG A 61 7.94 -3.46 -15.88
N ALA A 62 7.59 -3.25 -17.11
CA ALA A 62 7.64 -1.93 -17.73
C ALA A 62 6.80 -0.92 -16.93
N GLY A 63 7.40 0.21 -16.57
CA GLY A 63 6.77 1.25 -15.76
C GLY A 63 6.73 0.98 -14.26
N GLY A 64 7.38 -0.09 -13.77
CA GLY A 64 7.36 -0.45 -12.35
C GLY A 64 5.97 -0.85 -11.85
N THR A 65 5.66 -0.57 -10.60
CA THR A 65 4.34 -0.87 -10.02
C THR A 65 3.28 0.11 -10.54
N THR A 66 2.27 -0.40 -11.21
CA THR A 66 1.14 0.36 -11.76
C THR A 66 -0.22 -0.10 -11.23
N GLY A 67 -0.23 -1.18 -10.44
CA GLY A 67 -1.45 -1.75 -9.86
C GLY A 67 -2.47 -2.12 -10.93
N GLY A 68 -3.71 -1.75 -10.70
CA GLY A 68 -4.84 -1.97 -11.61
C GLY A 68 -4.94 -1.00 -12.78
N ALA A 69 -3.88 -0.21 -13.07
CA ALA A 69 -3.92 0.78 -14.14
C ALA A 69 -4.29 0.16 -15.50
N GLY A 70 -5.18 0.85 -16.23
CA GLY A 70 -5.75 0.36 -17.48
C GLY A 70 -6.90 -0.64 -17.31
N GLY A 71 -7.18 -1.07 -16.08
CA GLY A 71 -8.35 -1.89 -15.74
C GLY A 71 -9.59 -1.07 -15.45
N LYS A 72 -10.65 -1.75 -15.01
CA LYS A 72 -11.90 -1.09 -14.62
C LYS A 72 -11.77 -0.47 -13.23
N VAL A 73 -12.33 0.69 -13.06
CA VAL A 73 -12.55 1.32 -11.76
C VAL A 73 -13.89 0.84 -11.23
N VAL A 74 -13.90 0.21 -10.05
CA VAL A 74 -15.09 -0.38 -9.43
C VAL A 74 -15.14 -0.04 -7.95
N LYS A 75 -16.35 -0.01 -7.38
CA LYS A 75 -16.56 0.12 -5.94
C LYS A 75 -17.00 -1.22 -5.36
N ALA A 76 -16.35 -1.65 -4.28
CA ALA A 76 -16.79 -2.80 -3.51
C ALA A 76 -17.60 -2.33 -2.29
N ASN A 77 -18.83 -2.83 -2.16
CA ASN A 77 -19.74 -2.49 -1.05
C ASN A 77 -19.83 -3.62 -0.02
N THR A 78 -19.39 -4.81 -0.37
CA THR A 78 -19.44 -6.00 0.49
C THR A 78 -18.11 -6.75 0.46
N PHE A 79 -17.89 -7.63 1.45
CA PHE A 79 -16.75 -8.54 1.43
C PHE A 79 -16.72 -9.40 0.16
N SER A 80 -17.85 -9.91 -0.29
CA SER A 80 -17.94 -10.76 -1.48
C SER A 80 -17.55 -10.03 -2.76
N GLU A 81 -17.98 -8.76 -2.92
CA GLU A 81 -17.57 -7.93 -4.05
C GLU A 81 -16.08 -7.61 -3.99
N LEU A 82 -15.57 -7.21 -2.81
CA LEU A 82 -14.16 -6.95 -2.59
C LEU A 82 -13.31 -8.17 -2.96
N GLN A 83 -13.70 -9.35 -2.48
CA GLN A 83 -13.02 -10.60 -2.78
C GLN A 83 -13.07 -10.91 -4.27
N ALA A 84 -14.23 -10.79 -4.91
CA ALA A 84 -14.42 -11.08 -6.32
C ALA A 84 -13.53 -10.18 -7.20
N TYR A 85 -13.49 -8.87 -6.94
CA TYR A 85 -12.65 -7.93 -7.71
C TYR A 85 -11.16 -8.16 -7.50
N LEU A 86 -10.74 -8.38 -6.26
CA LEU A 86 -9.32 -8.56 -5.96
C LEU A 86 -8.77 -9.94 -6.41
N GLN A 87 -9.62 -10.94 -6.53
CA GLN A 87 -9.25 -12.28 -7.02
C GLN A 87 -9.41 -12.45 -8.55
N ALA A 88 -10.05 -11.50 -9.22
CA ALA A 88 -10.24 -11.57 -10.67
C ALA A 88 -8.92 -11.57 -11.43
N ALA A 89 -8.87 -12.26 -12.57
CA ALA A 89 -7.70 -12.27 -13.45
C ALA A 89 -7.44 -10.89 -14.10
N ASP A 90 -8.52 -10.16 -14.41
CA ASP A 90 -8.43 -8.84 -15.05
C ASP A 90 -7.88 -7.76 -14.09
N PRO A 91 -7.22 -6.71 -14.61
CA PRO A 91 -6.81 -5.57 -13.80
C PRO A 91 -8.02 -4.80 -13.25
N TYR A 92 -7.97 -4.41 -11.98
CA TYR A 92 -9.01 -3.61 -11.32
C TYR A 92 -8.42 -2.55 -10.41
N ILE A 93 -9.07 -1.39 -10.39
CA ILE A 93 -8.95 -0.37 -9.36
C ILE A 93 -10.19 -0.49 -8.51
N VAL A 94 -10.02 -1.01 -7.30
CA VAL A 94 -11.10 -1.28 -6.37
C VAL A 94 -11.15 -0.17 -5.33
N ILE A 95 -12.29 0.50 -5.25
CA ILE A 95 -12.56 1.58 -4.30
C ILE A 95 -13.42 1.03 -3.18
N VAL A 96 -13.08 1.41 -1.94
CA VAL A 96 -13.90 1.15 -0.75
C VAL A 96 -14.04 2.44 0.04
N ASP A 97 -15.25 2.84 0.41
CA ASP A 97 -15.56 4.09 1.11
C ASP A 97 -16.26 3.88 2.47
N HIS A 98 -16.28 2.67 2.97
CA HIS A 98 -16.87 2.30 4.26
C HIS A 98 -16.20 1.07 4.84
N ASP A 99 -16.43 0.81 6.12
CA ASP A 99 -15.86 -0.33 6.82
C ASP A 99 -16.42 -1.66 6.28
N ILE A 100 -15.53 -2.62 6.02
CA ILE A 100 -15.89 -4.00 5.64
C ILE A 100 -15.36 -4.94 6.72
N SER A 101 -16.26 -5.69 7.34
CA SER A 101 -15.91 -6.64 8.39
C SER A 101 -16.45 -8.02 8.11
N THR A 102 -15.70 -9.04 8.54
CA THR A 102 -16.19 -10.41 8.62
C THR A 102 -16.27 -10.83 10.08
N GLY A 103 -17.10 -11.82 10.40
CA GLY A 103 -17.08 -12.45 11.72
C GLY A 103 -15.77 -13.19 11.95
N ILE A 104 -15.50 -13.57 13.20
CA ILE A 104 -14.43 -14.51 13.52
C ILE A 104 -14.83 -15.88 12.99
N LYS A 105 -14.06 -16.38 12.04
CA LYS A 105 -14.38 -17.63 11.34
C LYS A 105 -13.14 -18.52 11.26
N CYS A 106 -13.38 -19.81 11.23
CA CYS A 106 -12.33 -20.81 11.07
C CYS A 106 -12.52 -21.55 9.74
N TYR A 107 -11.43 -21.77 9.04
CA TYR A 107 -11.44 -22.52 7.79
C TYR A 107 -11.06 -23.97 8.03
N VAL A 108 -11.80 -24.87 7.41
CA VAL A 108 -11.52 -26.29 7.33
C VAL A 108 -11.63 -26.71 5.88
N ASP A 109 -10.54 -27.12 5.26
CA ASP A 109 -10.51 -27.48 3.83
C ASP A 109 -11.07 -26.41 2.90
N GLY A 110 -10.82 -25.14 3.21
CA GLY A 110 -11.37 -24.01 2.47
C GLY A 110 -12.84 -23.71 2.76
N ILE A 111 -13.48 -24.47 3.63
CA ILE A 111 -14.86 -24.27 4.05
C ILE A 111 -14.87 -23.47 5.35
N ASN A 112 -15.58 -22.36 5.35
CA ASN A 112 -15.78 -21.56 6.52
C ASN A 112 -16.87 -22.18 7.42
N THR A 113 -16.49 -22.63 8.60
CA THR A 113 -17.42 -23.29 9.53
C THR A 113 -18.05 -22.34 10.54
N GLY A 114 -17.53 -21.11 10.69
CA GLY A 114 -17.94 -20.17 11.73
C GLY A 114 -17.71 -20.65 13.16
N LYS A 115 -17.01 -21.76 13.36
CA LYS A 115 -16.70 -22.38 14.67
C LYS A 115 -15.21 -22.44 14.90
N LEU A 116 -14.81 -22.31 16.14
CA LEU A 116 -13.48 -22.68 16.59
C LEU A 116 -13.29 -24.19 16.39
N LEU A 117 -12.09 -24.61 16.02
CA LEU A 117 -11.82 -25.96 15.51
C LEU A 117 -11.43 -26.97 16.57
N ASP A 118 -12.01 -26.92 17.74
CA ASP A 118 -11.84 -27.92 18.77
C ASP A 118 -12.37 -29.31 18.36
N ASP A 119 -13.26 -29.38 17.36
CA ASP A 119 -13.93 -30.62 16.92
C ASP A 119 -13.59 -31.07 15.48
N GLN A 120 -12.38 -30.82 15.00
CA GLN A 120 -11.98 -31.24 13.64
C GLN A 120 -11.01 -32.43 13.65
N SER A 121 -11.01 -33.22 14.71
CA SER A 121 -10.16 -34.42 14.82
C SER A 121 -10.46 -35.43 13.70
N GLY A 122 -9.40 -35.93 13.07
CA GLY A 122 -9.48 -36.95 12.01
C GLY A 122 -9.79 -36.42 10.61
N LYS A 123 -10.03 -35.12 10.39
CA LYS A 123 -10.18 -34.57 9.04
C LYS A 123 -8.82 -34.36 8.40
N SER A 124 -8.65 -34.92 7.21
CA SER A 124 -7.47 -34.69 6.37
C SER A 124 -7.54 -33.36 5.65
N GLY A 125 -6.41 -32.69 5.48
CA GLY A 125 -6.31 -31.48 4.68
C GLY A 125 -6.81 -30.19 5.35
N VAL A 126 -7.09 -30.22 6.64
CA VAL A 126 -7.56 -29.06 7.39
C VAL A 126 -6.50 -27.96 7.40
N GLU A 127 -6.81 -26.84 6.79
CA GLU A 127 -6.08 -25.60 6.94
C GLU A 127 -6.93 -24.64 7.77
N THR A 128 -6.37 -24.11 8.85
CA THR A 128 -7.15 -23.36 9.82
C THR A 128 -6.58 -21.96 9.99
N THR A 129 -7.46 -20.97 9.89
CA THR A 129 -7.15 -19.57 10.16
C THR A 129 -8.37 -18.89 10.73
N TYR A 130 -8.18 -17.83 11.48
CA TYR A 130 -9.27 -16.97 11.90
C TYR A 130 -9.48 -15.84 10.87
N GLY A 131 -10.74 -15.48 10.65
CA GLY A 131 -11.11 -14.48 9.67
C GLY A 131 -11.11 -15.00 8.23
N GLU A 132 -11.41 -14.12 7.32
CA GLU A 132 -11.49 -14.41 5.89
C GLU A 132 -10.18 -14.08 5.19
N ARG A 133 -9.88 -14.84 4.13
CA ARG A 133 -8.71 -14.56 3.28
C ARG A 133 -9.14 -14.05 1.92
N ILE A 134 -8.46 -13.02 1.45
CA ILE A 134 -8.50 -12.61 0.05
C ILE A 134 -7.15 -12.91 -0.58
N MET A 135 -7.13 -13.89 -1.49
CA MET A 135 -5.94 -14.21 -2.30
C MET A 135 -5.93 -13.27 -3.50
N LEU A 136 -5.11 -12.22 -3.47
CA LEU A 136 -5.07 -11.25 -4.55
C LEU A 136 -4.55 -11.87 -5.83
N ALA A 137 -5.17 -11.53 -6.95
CA ALA A 137 -4.59 -11.74 -8.27
C ALA A 137 -3.70 -10.56 -8.66
N PRO A 138 -2.78 -10.69 -9.63
CA PRO A 138 -1.92 -9.59 -10.06
C PRO A 138 -2.70 -8.41 -10.65
N ASN A 139 -2.05 -7.26 -10.79
CA ASN A 139 -2.60 -6.04 -11.39
C ASN A 139 -3.84 -5.52 -10.64
N LYS A 140 -3.68 -5.24 -9.37
CA LYS A 140 -4.75 -4.71 -8.52
C LYS A 140 -4.34 -3.41 -7.83
N THR A 141 -5.28 -2.50 -7.75
CA THR A 141 -5.21 -1.33 -6.88
C THR A 141 -6.40 -1.35 -5.94
N LEU A 142 -6.15 -1.28 -4.63
CA LEU A 142 -7.16 -1.09 -3.60
C LEU A 142 -6.98 0.31 -3.00
N ILE A 143 -8.03 1.12 -3.05
CA ILE A 143 -8.01 2.49 -2.54
C ILE A 143 -9.14 2.69 -1.55
N GLY A 144 -8.78 3.10 -0.33
CA GLY A 144 -9.73 3.58 0.66
C GLY A 144 -10.10 5.04 0.42
N VAL A 145 -11.39 5.32 0.38
CA VAL A 145 -11.95 6.67 0.33
C VAL A 145 -12.43 7.04 1.73
N VAL A 146 -12.06 8.22 2.18
CA VAL A 146 -12.54 8.72 3.48
C VAL A 146 -14.05 8.89 3.43
N ASP A 147 -14.76 8.23 4.33
CA ASP A 147 -16.19 8.44 4.53
C ASP A 147 -16.42 9.87 5.07
N PRO A 148 -17.11 10.74 4.33
CA PRO A 148 -17.30 12.13 4.75
C PRO A 148 -18.15 12.27 6.02
N SER A 149 -18.92 11.24 6.38
CA SER A 149 -19.76 11.26 7.58
C SER A 149 -18.97 10.96 8.85
N THR A 150 -17.93 10.15 8.76
CA THR A 150 -17.09 9.73 9.89
C THR A 150 -15.71 10.41 9.88
N GLY A 151 -15.28 10.94 8.75
CA GLY A 151 -13.93 11.45 8.53
C GLY A 151 -12.85 10.38 8.56
N LYS A 152 -13.20 9.11 8.38
CA LYS A 152 -12.27 7.97 8.46
C LYS A 152 -12.18 7.22 7.15
N ALA A 153 -10.98 6.72 6.86
CA ALA A 153 -10.75 5.74 5.80
C ALA A 153 -11.36 4.38 6.18
N PRO A 154 -11.68 3.50 5.21
CA PRO A 154 -12.32 2.22 5.47
C PRO A 154 -11.45 1.31 6.34
N LEU A 155 -12.09 0.60 7.27
CA LEU A 155 -11.49 -0.41 8.13
C LEU A 155 -11.87 -1.80 7.65
N PHE A 156 -10.84 -2.61 7.39
CA PHE A 156 -10.99 -4.04 7.13
C PHE A 156 -10.77 -4.82 8.42
N THR A 157 -11.82 -5.47 8.91
CA THR A 157 -11.78 -6.22 10.17
C THR A 157 -11.89 -7.72 9.92
N HIS A 158 -10.95 -8.50 10.45
CA HIS A 158 -10.85 -9.96 10.31
C HIS A 158 -10.70 -10.43 8.85
N ILE A 159 -10.05 -9.62 8.02
CA ILE A 159 -9.75 -9.95 6.63
C ILE A 159 -8.23 -9.94 6.43
N THR A 160 -7.69 -11.07 6.01
CA THR A 160 -6.27 -11.20 5.64
C THR A 160 -6.12 -11.02 4.14
N PHE A 161 -5.30 -10.07 3.72
CA PHE A 161 -4.94 -9.85 2.33
C PHE A 161 -3.67 -10.63 2.01
N VAL A 162 -3.75 -11.61 1.12
CA VAL A 162 -2.63 -12.51 0.79
C VAL A 162 -2.19 -12.29 -0.65
N MET A 163 -0.92 -11.97 -0.80
CA MET A 163 -0.24 -11.81 -2.08
C MET A 163 0.74 -12.97 -2.24
N GLN A 164 0.31 -14.04 -2.89
CA GLN A 164 1.14 -15.24 -3.08
C GLN A 164 1.57 -15.40 -4.53
N SER A 165 2.86 -15.24 -4.80
CA SER A 165 3.47 -15.32 -6.15
C SER A 165 2.75 -14.43 -7.16
N VAL A 166 2.38 -13.24 -6.74
CA VAL A 166 1.72 -12.22 -7.57
C VAL A 166 2.56 -10.95 -7.63
N ASP A 167 2.32 -10.16 -8.66
CA ASP A 167 2.98 -8.89 -8.87
C ASP A 167 1.99 -7.75 -9.16
N ASN A 168 2.51 -6.53 -9.06
CA ASN A 168 1.81 -5.33 -9.46
C ASN A 168 0.57 -5.03 -8.62
N ILE A 169 0.80 -4.81 -7.34
CA ILE A 169 -0.25 -4.52 -6.37
C ILE A 169 -0.01 -3.14 -5.74
N ILE A 170 -1.07 -2.35 -5.65
CA ILE A 170 -1.12 -1.09 -4.91
C ILE A 170 -2.24 -1.18 -3.87
N ILE A 171 -1.91 -0.89 -2.61
CA ILE A 171 -2.89 -0.76 -1.52
C ILE A 171 -2.66 0.61 -0.86
N ARG A 172 -3.66 1.46 -0.84
CA ARG A 172 -3.55 2.82 -0.32
C ARG A 172 -4.74 3.24 0.53
N ASN A 173 -4.44 4.02 1.57
CA ASN A 173 -5.42 4.73 2.38
C ASN A 173 -6.48 3.82 3.02
N CYS A 174 -6.06 2.66 3.54
CA CYS A 174 -6.89 1.63 4.14
C CYS A 174 -6.46 1.35 5.59
N ARG A 175 -7.42 0.96 6.44
CA ARG A 175 -7.14 0.53 7.81
C ARG A 175 -7.36 -0.97 7.97
N PHE A 176 -6.52 -1.65 8.76
CA PHE A 176 -6.53 -3.10 8.94
C PHE A 176 -6.46 -3.49 10.41
N THR A 177 -7.30 -4.45 10.81
CA THR A 177 -7.27 -4.99 12.17
C THR A 177 -7.75 -6.44 12.24
N MET A 178 -7.11 -7.21 13.10
CA MET A 178 -7.57 -8.53 13.56
C MET A 178 -8.12 -8.46 15.00
N LYS A 179 -8.41 -7.26 15.49
CA LYS A 179 -8.92 -7.06 16.86
C LYS A 179 -10.16 -7.90 17.11
N GLY A 180 -10.15 -8.63 18.22
CA GLY A 180 -11.27 -9.50 18.62
C GLY A 180 -11.06 -10.98 18.30
N VAL A 181 -10.06 -11.37 17.49
CA VAL A 181 -9.72 -12.79 17.36
C VAL A 181 -9.27 -13.35 18.71
N PRO A 182 -9.59 -14.62 19.04
CA PRO A 182 -9.19 -15.23 20.32
C PRO A 182 -7.68 -15.37 20.43
N VAL A 183 -7.18 -15.43 21.65
CA VAL A 183 -5.78 -15.75 21.92
C VAL A 183 -5.52 -17.20 21.57
N LEU A 184 -4.55 -17.45 20.69
CA LEU A 184 -4.28 -18.78 20.15
C LEU A 184 -3.18 -19.55 20.88
N ARG A 185 -2.30 -18.87 21.61
CA ARG A 185 -1.04 -19.47 22.06
C ARG A 185 -0.72 -19.27 23.53
N THR A 186 -1.71 -19.16 24.40
CA THR A 186 -1.45 -19.08 25.84
C THR A 186 -1.62 -20.44 26.51
N GLY A 187 -0.52 -21.13 26.79
CA GLY A 187 -0.46 -22.30 27.67
C GLY A 187 -1.41 -23.44 27.27
N GLU A 188 -2.24 -23.86 28.20
CA GLU A 188 -3.20 -24.96 28.03
C GLU A 188 -4.39 -24.63 27.12
N ASN A 189 -4.57 -23.36 26.77
CA ASN A 189 -5.69 -22.87 25.95
C ASN A 189 -5.35 -22.77 24.46
N LYS A 190 -4.33 -23.48 23.97
CA LYS A 190 -4.03 -23.53 22.55
C LYS A 190 -5.20 -24.10 21.78
N ILE A 191 -5.65 -23.38 20.77
CA ILE A 191 -6.60 -23.94 19.82
C ILE A 191 -5.84 -24.86 18.89
N VAL A 192 -6.25 -26.09 18.87
CA VAL A 192 -5.63 -27.14 18.07
C VAL A 192 -6.64 -27.71 17.09
N ALA A 193 -6.16 -28.12 15.95
CA ALA A 193 -6.90 -28.92 14.99
C ALA A 193 -6.08 -30.17 14.66
N TYR A 194 -6.59 -31.05 13.81
CA TYR A 194 -5.90 -32.26 13.39
C TYR A 194 -5.82 -32.33 11.87
N ARG A 195 -4.65 -32.66 11.37
CA ARG A 195 -4.42 -32.98 9.95
C ARG A 195 -3.79 -34.34 9.83
N ASN A 196 -4.43 -35.26 9.10
CA ASN A 196 -3.95 -36.64 8.94
C ASN A 196 -3.66 -37.35 10.30
N GLY A 197 -4.53 -37.16 11.28
CA GLY A 197 -4.38 -37.72 12.63
C GLY A 197 -3.29 -37.07 13.49
N LYS A 198 -2.60 -36.04 13.00
CA LYS A 198 -1.60 -35.26 13.77
C LYS A 198 -2.17 -33.91 14.19
N GLN A 199 -1.97 -33.61 15.46
CA GLN A 199 -2.33 -32.29 16.00
C GLN A 199 -1.53 -31.18 15.30
N ILE A 200 -2.23 -30.12 14.90
CA ILE A 200 -1.65 -28.89 14.35
C ILE A 200 -2.12 -27.69 15.16
N GLU A 201 -1.32 -26.66 15.18
CA GLU A 201 -1.74 -25.36 15.74
C GLU A 201 -2.56 -24.60 14.71
N VAL A 202 -3.56 -23.89 15.17
CA VAL A 202 -4.31 -22.93 14.34
C VAL A 202 -3.45 -21.71 14.13
N GLY A 203 -3.26 -21.31 12.88
CA GLY A 203 -2.43 -20.16 12.53
C GLY A 203 -3.11 -18.84 12.87
N ASP A 204 -2.32 -17.90 13.35
CA ASP A 204 -2.76 -16.52 13.54
C ASP A 204 -2.78 -15.81 12.18
N PRO A 205 -3.79 -15.01 11.86
CA PRO A 205 -3.82 -14.28 10.61
C PRO A 205 -2.97 -13.01 10.66
N ASP A 206 -2.14 -12.81 9.64
CA ASP A 206 -1.55 -11.51 9.34
C ASP A 206 -2.63 -10.55 8.81
N CYS A 207 -2.47 -9.23 8.95
CA CYS A 207 -3.31 -8.29 8.21
C CYS A 207 -3.00 -8.34 6.71
N ILE A 208 -1.72 -8.23 6.35
CA ILE A 208 -1.22 -8.41 4.98
C ILE A 208 -0.06 -9.39 4.99
N GLY A 209 -0.17 -10.45 4.19
CA GLY A 209 0.90 -11.43 3.96
C GLY A 209 1.38 -11.41 2.51
N ILE A 210 2.64 -11.08 2.28
CA ILE A 210 3.29 -11.06 0.97
C ILE A 210 4.27 -12.21 0.90
N GLN A 211 4.11 -13.13 -0.04
CA GLN A 211 5.00 -14.27 -0.16
C GLN A 211 5.09 -14.81 -1.59
N ALA A 212 6.22 -15.42 -1.91
CA ALA A 212 6.35 -16.29 -3.06
C ALA A 212 6.47 -17.74 -2.62
N ASP A 213 6.25 -18.69 -3.51
CA ASP A 213 6.49 -20.10 -3.19
C ASP A 213 7.97 -20.36 -2.95
N LYS A 214 8.25 -21.30 -2.06
CA LYS A 214 9.62 -21.71 -1.70
C LYS A 214 10.45 -22.26 -2.85
N VAL A 215 9.79 -22.65 -3.93
CA VAL A 215 10.41 -23.42 -5.00
C VAL A 215 11.23 -22.51 -5.88
N SER A 216 12.47 -22.89 -6.06
CA SER A 216 13.51 -22.28 -6.86
C SER A 216 13.21 -20.87 -7.36
N ALA A 217 13.99 -19.94 -6.93
CA ALA A 217 13.96 -18.51 -7.26
C ALA A 217 13.73 -18.13 -8.74
N LYS A 218 13.54 -19.08 -9.62
CA LYS A 218 13.41 -18.87 -11.06
C LYS A 218 11.99 -18.90 -11.60
N THR A 219 11.04 -19.50 -10.88
CA THR A 219 9.68 -19.72 -11.41
C THR A 219 8.57 -19.16 -10.53
N ASN A 220 8.78 -18.99 -9.24
CA ASN A 220 7.75 -18.54 -8.30
C ASN A 220 8.25 -17.32 -7.52
N TRP A 221 7.89 -16.17 -8.00
CA TRP A 221 8.27 -14.87 -7.47
C TRP A 221 7.02 -14.00 -7.26
N GLY A 222 7.18 -12.92 -6.53
CA GLY A 222 6.19 -11.86 -6.40
C GLY A 222 6.90 -10.53 -6.23
N GLY A 223 6.20 -9.44 -6.44
CA GLY A 223 6.82 -8.13 -6.26
C GLY A 223 6.09 -7.01 -6.96
N HIS A 224 6.79 -5.87 -7.09
CA HIS A 224 6.18 -4.64 -7.57
C HIS A 224 4.92 -4.32 -6.74
N ILE A 225 5.16 -4.10 -5.42
CA ILE A 225 4.09 -3.89 -4.45
C ILE A 225 4.31 -2.55 -3.75
N TRP A 226 3.27 -1.75 -3.72
CA TRP A 226 3.25 -0.49 -3.00
C TRP A 226 2.11 -0.49 -1.97
N VAL A 227 2.47 -0.38 -0.68
CA VAL A 227 1.52 -0.22 0.44
C VAL A 227 1.77 1.15 1.06
N ASP A 228 0.78 2.03 0.98
CA ASP A 228 0.97 3.44 1.25
C ASP A 228 -0.20 4.07 2.00
N HIS A 229 0.11 4.95 2.95
CA HIS A 229 -0.88 5.62 3.79
C HIS A 229 -1.91 4.66 4.40
N CYS A 230 -1.47 3.51 4.86
CA CYS A 230 -2.32 2.54 5.53
C CYS A 230 -2.11 2.58 7.04
N GLU A 231 -3.11 2.13 7.80
CA GLU A 231 -3.08 2.05 9.25
C GLU A 231 -3.29 0.61 9.71
N PHE A 232 -2.44 0.14 10.59
CA PHE A 232 -2.41 -1.24 11.06
C PHE A 232 -2.39 -1.30 12.57
N PHE A 233 -3.35 -1.98 13.19
CA PHE A 233 -3.44 -2.09 14.63
C PHE A 233 -4.30 -3.25 15.09
N ASN A 234 -4.05 -3.75 16.29
CA ASN A 234 -4.91 -4.75 16.91
C ASN A 234 -5.41 -4.35 18.31
N GLY A 235 -4.93 -3.21 18.84
CA GLY A 235 -5.36 -2.65 20.09
C GLY A 235 -4.92 -3.48 21.32
N ASP A 236 -3.80 -4.21 21.19
CA ASP A 236 -3.21 -4.98 22.29
C ASP A 236 -1.68 -5.01 22.12
N ALA A 237 -1.04 -4.05 22.74
CA ALA A 237 0.41 -3.90 22.71
C ALA A 237 1.15 -4.84 23.66
N ALA A 238 0.46 -5.40 24.64
CA ALA A 238 1.08 -6.10 25.77
C ALA A 238 1.06 -7.63 25.65
N ASN A 239 0.29 -8.22 24.73
CA ASN A 239 0.13 -9.67 24.62
C ASN A 239 0.79 -10.22 23.38
N LYS A 240 2.01 -10.67 23.54
CA LYS A 240 2.95 -11.08 22.52
C LYS A 240 2.44 -12.11 21.49
N ASP A 241 1.53 -12.96 21.82
CA ASP A 241 1.13 -14.06 20.97
C ASP A 241 -0.36 -14.05 20.63
N ARG A 242 -1.03 -12.92 20.87
CA ARG A 242 -2.46 -12.79 20.58
C ARG A 242 -2.77 -12.64 19.10
N TYR A 243 -1.93 -11.92 18.38
CA TYR A 243 -2.07 -11.67 16.94
C TYR A 243 -0.75 -11.96 16.25
N ASP A 244 -0.75 -12.24 14.94
CA ASP A 244 0.48 -12.34 14.16
C ASP A 244 0.80 -11.01 13.46
N GLY A 245 1.44 -11.02 12.30
CA GLY A 245 2.00 -9.83 11.68
C GLY A 245 0.95 -8.84 11.16
N LEU A 246 1.38 -7.58 11.03
CA LEU A 246 0.61 -6.53 10.37
C LEU A 246 0.94 -6.48 8.87
N LEU A 247 2.23 -6.51 8.53
CA LEU A 247 2.71 -6.47 7.14
C LEU A 247 3.94 -7.38 6.98
N ASP A 248 3.70 -8.62 6.63
CA ASP A 248 4.72 -9.66 6.53
C ASP A 248 5.16 -9.92 5.09
N CYS A 249 6.47 -10.16 4.90
CA CYS A 249 7.07 -10.53 3.63
C CYS A 249 7.90 -11.81 3.77
N LYS A 250 7.64 -12.82 2.95
CA LYS A 250 8.29 -14.13 3.06
C LYS A 250 8.75 -14.65 1.69
N ASN A 251 9.83 -15.41 1.68
CA ASN A 251 10.40 -16.00 0.48
C ASN A 251 10.88 -14.96 -0.57
N ASN A 252 10.77 -15.27 -1.85
CA ASN A 252 11.37 -14.51 -2.94
C ASN A 252 10.41 -13.44 -3.49
N VAL A 253 10.29 -12.33 -2.79
CA VAL A 253 9.52 -11.14 -3.21
C VAL A 253 10.47 -9.95 -3.34
N GLN A 254 10.22 -9.07 -4.32
CA GLN A 254 11.11 -7.96 -4.66
C GLN A 254 10.35 -6.70 -5.06
N TRP A 255 11.09 -5.60 -5.19
CA TRP A 255 10.63 -4.33 -5.74
C TRP A 255 9.40 -3.80 -4.99
N MET A 256 9.57 -3.57 -3.70
CA MET A 256 8.49 -3.12 -2.83
C MET A 256 8.80 -1.74 -2.22
N THR A 257 7.77 -0.95 -2.03
CA THR A 257 7.82 0.27 -1.22
C THR A 257 6.67 0.24 -0.22
N PHE A 258 6.99 0.49 1.04
CA PHE A 258 6.02 0.67 2.12
C PHE A 258 6.25 2.05 2.71
N SER A 259 5.28 2.95 2.49
CA SER A 259 5.46 4.38 2.75
C SER A 259 4.29 4.99 3.49
N TYR A 260 4.59 5.93 4.39
CA TYR A 260 3.58 6.68 5.13
C TYR A 260 2.54 5.81 5.85
N ASN A 261 2.89 4.59 6.27
CA ASN A 261 1.99 3.73 7.02
C ASN A 261 2.09 4.01 8.52
N TYR A 262 0.99 3.80 9.24
CA TYR A 262 0.92 3.93 10.68
C TYR A 262 0.69 2.56 11.31
N PHE A 263 1.64 2.11 12.11
CA PHE A 263 1.60 0.85 12.85
C PHE A 263 1.50 1.16 14.33
N HIS A 264 0.45 0.70 15.00
CA HIS A 264 0.28 1.05 16.41
C HIS A 264 -0.46 0.00 17.24
N ASP A 265 -0.30 0.09 18.56
CA ASP A 265 -1.00 -0.75 19.53
C ASP A 265 -0.95 -2.25 19.17
N HIS A 266 0.26 -2.76 19.00
CA HIS A 266 0.49 -4.14 18.59
C HIS A 266 1.79 -4.70 19.21
N ASP A 267 2.01 -6.01 19.03
CA ASP A 267 3.22 -6.68 19.52
C ASP A 267 4.19 -7.07 18.37
N LYS A 268 3.76 -7.83 17.36
CA LYS A 268 4.60 -8.40 16.30
C LYS A 268 4.28 -7.79 14.94
N SER A 269 4.85 -6.62 14.59
CA SER A 269 4.40 -5.86 13.42
C SER A 269 4.74 -6.47 12.08
N CYS A 270 6.03 -6.59 11.74
CA CYS A 270 6.46 -6.87 10.36
C CYS A 270 7.57 -7.92 10.35
N LEU A 271 7.27 -9.13 9.87
CA LEU A 271 8.25 -10.20 9.70
C LEU A 271 8.67 -10.31 8.24
N TRP A 272 9.90 -9.90 7.94
CA TRP A 272 10.49 -10.00 6.60
C TRP A 272 11.54 -11.11 6.57
N GLY A 273 11.11 -12.29 6.07
CA GLY A 273 11.85 -13.53 6.17
C GLY A 273 11.45 -14.37 7.38
N LYS A 274 10.75 -15.48 7.11
CA LYS A 274 10.13 -16.32 8.14
C LYS A 274 11.11 -17.09 9.04
N GLY A 275 12.35 -17.26 8.62
CA GLY A 275 13.39 -18.00 9.36
C GLY A 275 14.77 -17.77 8.75
N ASP A 276 15.82 -18.21 9.42
CA ASP A 276 17.21 -17.97 9.01
C ASP A 276 17.59 -18.65 7.68
N SER A 277 16.79 -19.59 7.20
CA SER A 277 16.91 -20.19 5.86
C SER A 277 16.18 -19.41 4.76
N ASP A 278 15.42 -18.38 5.10
CA ASP A 278 14.69 -17.53 4.15
C ASP A 278 15.57 -16.35 3.71
N VAL A 279 16.71 -16.66 3.07
CA VAL A 279 17.76 -15.73 2.65
C VAL A 279 18.14 -15.99 1.19
N TYR A 280 17.21 -15.74 0.27
CA TYR A 280 17.44 -15.87 -1.16
C TYR A 280 18.26 -14.69 -1.70
N GLU A 281 19.07 -14.93 -2.71
CA GLU A 281 20.03 -13.96 -3.29
C GLU A 281 19.39 -12.60 -3.63
N ASN A 282 18.20 -12.60 -4.17
CA ASN A 282 17.54 -11.38 -4.63
C ASN A 282 16.18 -11.16 -3.92
N CYS A 283 16.04 -11.59 -2.67
CA CYS A 283 14.79 -11.42 -1.96
C CYS A 283 14.67 -10.05 -1.30
N ARG A 284 13.43 -9.61 -1.13
CA ARG A 284 13.03 -8.47 -0.27
C ARG A 284 13.83 -7.18 -0.49
N THR A 285 13.82 -6.69 -1.73
CA THR A 285 14.30 -5.35 -2.04
C THR A 285 13.20 -4.36 -1.71
N ILE A 286 13.37 -3.59 -0.62
CA ILE A 286 12.31 -2.77 -0.03
C ILE A 286 12.81 -1.34 0.22
N SER A 287 12.01 -0.34 -0.18
CA SER A 287 12.07 1.02 0.36
C SER A 287 11.04 1.16 1.46
N PHE A 288 11.48 1.56 2.63
CA PHE A 288 10.64 1.68 3.82
C PHE A 288 10.80 3.07 4.41
N HIS A 289 9.79 3.95 4.22
CA HIS A 289 9.98 5.35 4.56
C HIS A 289 8.73 6.06 5.07
N HIS A 290 8.96 7.07 5.88
CA HIS A 290 7.93 7.92 6.46
C HIS A 290 6.84 7.13 7.20
N ASN A 291 7.15 5.90 7.62
CA ASN A 291 6.24 5.11 8.43
C ASN A 291 6.35 5.54 9.89
N PHE A 292 5.23 5.48 10.57
CA PHE A 292 5.14 5.78 11.99
C PHE A 292 4.82 4.52 12.79
N PHE A 293 5.65 4.20 13.76
CA PHE A 293 5.42 3.14 14.74
C PHE A 293 5.14 3.79 16.09
N ASP A 294 4.03 3.42 16.72
CA ASP A 294 3.62 3.97 18.00
C ASP A 294 3.09 2.87 18.92
N ASN A 295 3.66 2.79 20.11
CA ASN A 295 3.22 1.84 21.13
C ASN A 295 3.23 0.37 20.66
N ILE A 296 4.33 -0.05 20.02
CA ILE A 296 4.56 -1.47 19.70
C ILE A 296 5.45 -2.08 20.79
N GLN A 297 4.87 -2.94 21.63
CA GLN A 297 5.50 -3.43 22.85
C GLN A 297 6.14 -4.82 22.71
N GLY A 298 6.46 -5.22 21.50
CA GLY A 298 7.09 -6.52 21.23
C GLY A 298 8.24 -6.42 20.23
N SER A 299 8.13 -7.10 19.10
CA SER A 299 9.22 -7.28 18.16
C SER A 299 8.79 -7.12 16.70
N ARG A 300 9.73 -7.26 15.77
CA ARG A 300 9.46 -7.22 14.32
C ARG A 300 9.03 -5.82 13.82
N LEU A 301 9.84 -4.81 14.06
CA LEU A 301 9.50 -3.43 13.71
C LEU A 301 10.35 -2.80 12.58
N PRO A 302 10.67 -3.45 11.47
CA PRO A 302 10.55 -4.87 11.15
C PRO A 302 11.70 -5.76 11.63
N LEU A 303 11.47 -7.08 11.63
CA LEU A 303 12.52 -8.08 11.71
C LEU A 303 12.87 -8.51 10.29
N GLN A 304 14.06 -8.16 9.83
CA GLN A 304 14.54 -8.43 8.48
C GLN A 304 15.52 -9.60 8.44
N ARG A 305 15.31 -10.57 7.55
CA ARG A 305 16.27 -11.59 7.16
C ARG A 305 16.44 -11.60 5.65
N GLY A 306 17.68 -11.66 5.19
CA GLY A 306 18.00 -11.52 3.78
C GLY A 306 17.54 -10.19 3.18
N GLY A 307 17.83 -9.99 1.91
CA GLY A 307 17.37 -8.83 1.16
C GLY A 307 18.10 -7.53 1.49
N HIS A 308 17.72 -6.50 0.76
CA HIS A 308 18.27 -5.16 0.82
C HIS A 308 17.17 -4.18 1.13
N VAL A 309 17.28 -3.46 2.23
CA VAL A 309 16.25 -2.51 2.66
C VAL A 309 16.84 -1.13 2.85
N HIS A 310 16.19 -0.14 2.26
CA HIS A 310 16.44 1.27 2.51
C HIS A 310 15.40 1.80 3.50
N TYR A 311 15.84 2.10 4.71
CA TYR A 311 15.04 2.75 5.74
C TYR A 311 15.35 4.25 5.75
N TYR A 312 14.35 5.10 5.50
CA TYR A 312 14.57 6.55 5.61
C TYR A 312 13.35 7.29 6.12
N ASN A 313 13.60 8.33 6.89
CA ASN A 313 12.58 9.20 7.47
C ASN A 313 11.44 8.47 8.20
N ASN A 314 11.70 7.33 8.82
CA ASN A 314 10.73 6.67 9.66
C ASN A 314 10.76 7.24 11.09
N TYR A 315 9.61 7.25 11.74
CA TYR A 315 9.47 7.65 13.13
C TYR A 315 9.01 6.49 14.00
N MET A 316 9.67 6.32 15.12
CA MET A 316 9.33 5.29 16.11
C MET A 316 9.18 5.93 17.48
N LEU A 317 8.06 5.68 18.15
CA LEU A 317 7.70 6.24 19.45
C LEU A 317 7.22 5.15 20.40
N ASN A 318 7.78 5.14 21.63
CA ASN A 318 7.35 4.24 22.70
C ASN A 318 7.29 2.76 22.27
N CYS A 319 8.39 2.24 21.72
CA CYS A 319 8.48 0.87 21.23
C CYS A 319 9.51 0.05 22.01
N GLU A 320 9.22 -1.25 22.25
CA GLU A 320 10.14 -2.17 22.94
C GLU A 320 11.35 -2.53 22.07
N ASP A 321 11.18 -2.72 20.75
CA ASP A 321 12.22 -3.08 19.80
C ASP A 321 12.16 -2.16 18.58
N GLY A 322 13.10 -2.28 17.65
CA GLY A 322 13.14 -1.55 16.40
C GLY A 322 13.56 -2.42 15.23
N TRP A 323 14.42 -1.90 14.36
CA TRP A 323 14.96 -2.68 13.24
C TRP A 323 15.82 -3.83 13.75
N ASP A 324 15.41 -5.06 13.52
CA ASP A 324 16.20 -6.26 13.85
C ASP A 324 16.75 -6.85 12.54
N ILE A 325 17.95 -6.42 12.17
CA ILE A 325 18.62 -6.76 10.91
C ILE A 325 19.40 -8.05 11.13
N ARG A 326 18.85 -9.17 10.66
CA ARG A 326 19.35 -10.52 10.94
C ARG A 326 20.03 -11.17 9.73
N THR A 327 20.24 -12.47 9.84
CA THR A 327 20.93 -13.34 8.90
C THR A 327 20.74 -12.93 7.44
N GLY A 328 21.85 -12.57 6.77
CA GLY A 328 21.89 -12.23 5.35
C GLY A 328 21.18 -10.92 4.96
N ALA A 329 20.67 -10.18 5.93
CA ALA A 329 20.03 -8.89 5.69
C ALA A 329 21.07 -7.78 5.51
N VAL A 330 20.79 -6.89 4.57
CA VAL A 330 21.58 -5.68 4.33
C VAL A 330 20.66 -4.48 4.40
N ALA A 331 21.03 -3.47 5.17
CA ALA A 331 20.24 -2.27 5.34
C ALA A 331 21.05 -1.01 5.11
N TYR A 332 20.42 0.01 4.55
CA TYR A 332 20.89 1.39 4.57
C TYR A 332 19.86 2.24 5.29
N GLU A 333 20.32 3.10 6.16
CA GLU A 333 19.46 3.91 7.00
C GLU A 333 19.89 5.37 6.99
N GLU A 334 18.91 6.26 6.78
CA GLU A 334 19.10 7.70 6.81
C GLU A 334 17.87 8.44 7.31
N GLY A 335 18.10 9.48 8.11
CA GLY A 335 17.06 10.39 8.56
C GLY A 335 15.94 9.78 9.41
N CYS A 336 16.14 8.64 10.08
CA CYS A 336 15.12 8.05 10.96
C CYS A 336 15.19 8.64 12.38
N TYR A 337 14.02 8.77 13.02
CA TYR A 337 13.90 9.32 14.38
C TYR A 337 13.32 8.27 15.33
N PHE A 338 14.02 8.01 16.41
CA PHE A 338 13.63 7.07 17.46
C PHE A 338 13.46 7.79 18.79
N GLU A 339 12.28 7.69 19.38
CA GLU A 339 11.91 8.32 20.64
C GLU A 339 11.35 7.28 21.60
N ASP A 340 11.86 7.26 22.83
CA ASP A 340 11.43 6.34 23.88
C ASP A 340 11.35 4.88 23.41
N THR A 341 12.29 4.48 22.56
CA THR A 341 12.37 3.14 21.98
C THR A 341 13.53 2.38 22.62
N LYS A 342 13.25 1.21 23.20
CA LYS A 342 14.23 0.49 24.00
C LYS A 342 15.44 0.02 23.18
N SER A 343 15.24 -0.56 22.00
CA SER A 343 16.33 -1.05 21.15
C SER A 343 16.07 -0.65 19.68
N PRO A 344 16.32 0.61 19.29
CA PRO A 344 15.92 1.13 17.98
C PRO A 344 16.48 0.35 16.79
N ILE A 345 17.74 -0.06 16.86
CA ILE A 345 18.39 -0.76 15.74
C ILE A 345 19.31 -1.85 16.27
N ARG A 346 19.27 -3.01 15.62
CA ARG A 346 20.13 -4.15 15.90
C ARG A 346 20.63 -4.80 14.61
N SER A 347 21.92 -5.09 14.52
CA SER A 347 22.54 -5.87 13.43
C SER A 347 23.50 -6.96 13.97
N ASP A 348 23.39 -7.27 15.26
CA ASP A 348 24.25 -8.23 15.97
C ASP A 348 23.89 -9.70 15.74
N ARG A 349 22.98 -10.00 14.81
CA ARG A 349 22.45 -11.35 14.54
C ARG A 349 22.64 -11.80 13.10
N GLY A 350 23.77 -11.40 12.48
CA GLY A 350 24.16 -11.84 11.14
C GLY A 350 23.62 -10.98 9.99
N GLY A 351 23.15 -9.79 10.27
CA GLY A 351 22.85 -8.75 9.29
C GLY A 351 23.96 -7.69 9.25
N SER A 352 23.87 -6.78 8.30
CA SER A 352 24.79 -5.66 8.15
C SER A 352 24.07 -4.35 7.85
N LEU A 353 24.66 -3.24 8.31
CA LEU A 353 24.01 -1.94 8.32
C LEU A 353 24.97 -0.85 7.88
N ASN A 354 24.51 0.02 7.00
CA ASN A 354 25.10 1.31 6.68
C ASN A 354 24.17 2.41 7.23
N ILE A 355 24.70 3.39 7.94
CA ILE A 355 23.94 4.53 8.45
C ILE A 355 24.55 5.81 7.88
N SER A 356 23.69 6.64 7.30
CA SER A 356 24.06 7.96 6.82
C SER A 356 24.67 8.80 7.95
N LYS A 357 25.71 9.55 7.63
CA LYS A 357 26.30 10.55 8.50
C LYS A 357 26.24 11.93 7.88
N ALA A 358 25.39 12.10 6.89
CA ALA A 358 25.18 13.39 6.27
C ALA A 358 24.48 14.33 7.26
N GLU A 359 25.00 15.56 7.37
CA GLU A 359 24.47 16.56 8.30
C GLU A 359 22.97 16.80 8.09
N GLY A 360 22.20 16.61 9.14
CA GLY A 360 20.73 16.74 9.15
C GLY A 360 19.98 15.53 8.59
N TYR A 361 20.67 14.43 8.24
CA TYR A 361 20.09 13.18 7.75
C TYR A 361 20.64 11.94 8.47
N ASP A 362 21.46 12.12 9.49
CA ASP A 362 21.83 11.07 10.42
C ASP A 362 20.65 10.72 11.34
N CYS A 363 20.60 9.49 11.81
CA CYS A 363 19.52 9.04 12.69
C CYS A 363 19.59 9.71 14.05
N ILE A 364 18.43 10.08 14.58
CA ILE A 364 18.29 10.69 15.91
C ILE A 364 17.72 9.68 16.89
N TYR A 365 18.36 9.60 18.05
CA TYR A 365 17.95 8.76 19.19
C TYR A 365 17.63 9.66 20.38
N LYS A 366 16.45 9.51 20.98
CA LYS A 366 16.01 10.27 22.15
C LYS A 366 15.35 9.32 23.14
N GLY A 367 15.80 9.31 24.39
CA GLY A 367 15.25 8.45 25.44
C GLY A 367 15.38 6.93 25.18
N CYS A 368 16.31 6.52 24.34
CA CYS A 368 16.51 5.11 23.98
C CYS A 368 17.41 4.38 24.96
N ASP A 369 17.07 3.14 25.34
CA ASP A 369 17.81 2.37 26.35
C ASP A 369 19.07 1.69 25.79
N ASN A 370 18.95 1.01 24.64
CA ASN A 370 20.04 0.23 24.05
C ASN A 370 20.40 0.81 22.68
N LEU A 371 21.58 1.35 22.55
CA LEU A 371 22.04 1.92 21.29
C LEU A 371 23.23 1.15 20.74
N MET A 372 23.42 1.27 19.44
CA MET A 372 24.61 0.75 18.78
C MET A 372 25.88 1.44 19.29
N GLU A 373 26.99 0.72 19.25
CA GLU A 373 28.29 1.24 19.65
C GLU A 373 28.66 2.53 18.90
N GLY A 374 28.96 3.58 19.66
CA GLY A 374 29.29 4.90 19.13
C GLY A 374 28.10 5.85 18.93
N TYR A 375 26.89 5.44 19.31
CA TYR A 375 25.69 6.30 19.25
C TYR A 375 25.23 6.72 20.64
N THR A 376 24.57 7.86 20.75
CA THR A 376 24.10 8.48 21.99
C THR A 376 22.71 9.09 21.83
N ASN A 377 22.00 9.26 22.94
CA ASN A 377 20.76 10.00 22.97
C ASN A 377 21.01 11.52 22.88
N ILE A 378 20.20 12.22 22.07
CA ILE A 378 20.32 13.69 21.91
C ILE A 378 19.93 14.46 23.18
N ASP A 379 19.06 13.89 24.01
CA ASP A 379 18.62 14.46 25.28
C ASP A 379 19.56 14.16 26.46
N GLY A 380 20.66 13.44 26.18
CA GLY A 380 21.62 13.02 27.18
C GLY A 380 21.15 11.88 28.08
N ALA A 381 20.02 11.23 27.76
CA ALA A 381 19.56 10.06 28.49
C ALA A 381 20.61 8.96 28.47
N LYS A 382 20.80 8.30 29.61
CA LYS A 382 21.85 7.28 29.77
C LYS A 382 21.42 5.97 29.11
N ILE A 383 22.25 5.45 28.21
CA ILE A 383 22.06 4.13 27.62
C ILE A 383 22.35 3.02 28.64
N SER A 384 21.53 1.98 28.62
CA SER A 384 21.67 0.78 29.48
C SER A 384 22.62 -0.24 28.84
N LYS A 385 22.65 -0.34 27.53
CA LYS A 385 23.48 -1.30 26.77
C LYS A 385 23.98 -0.73 25.47
N SER A 386 25.27 -0.93 25.20
CA SER A 386 25.88 -0.73 23.88
C SER A 386 25.78 -2.02 23.06
N LEU A 387 25.23 -1.95 21.86
CA LEU A 387 25.01 -3.08 20.97
C LEU A 387 26.08 -3.09 19.86
N PRO A 388 26.71 -4.25 19.56
CA PRO A 388 27.64 -4.33 18.45
C PRO A 388 26.91 -4.10 17.12
N VAL A 389 27.61 -3.50 16.16
CA VAL A 389 27.11 -3.24 14.82
C VAL A 389 28.00 -3.90 13.77
N THR A 390 27.40 -4.68 12.87
CA THR A 390 28.09 -5.17 11.68
C THR A 390 27.85 -4.16 10.55
N LYS A 391 28.95 -3.59 10.03
CA LYS A 391 28.88 -2.52 9.03
C LYS A 391 28.95 -3.05 7.61
N THR A 392 28.29 -2.34 6.70
CA THR A 392 28.39 -2.49 5.25
C THR A 392 28.55 -1.09 4.61
N ASP A 393 28.94 -1.04 3.36
CA ASP A 393 28.97 0.18 2.54
C ASP A 393 27.85 0.21 1.50
N TRP A 394 26.93 -0.76 1.54
CA TRP A 394 25.82 -0.84 0.61
C TRP A 394 24.92 0.40 0.72
N VAL A 395 24.53 0.92 -0.45
CA VAL A 395 23.51 1.98 -0.64
C VAL A 395 22.55 1.57 -1.77
N PRO A 396 21.32 2.09 -1.81
CA PRO A 396 20.30 1.67 -2.78
C PRO A 396 20.71 1.78 -4.25
N THR A 397 21.53 2.78 -4.58
CA THR A 397 22.04 2.98 -5.95
C THR A 397 22.99 1.86 -6.43
N GLN A 398 23.51 1.04 -5.54
CA GLN A 398 24.27 -0.16 -5.91
C GLN A 398 23.37 -1.29 -6.40
N THR A 399 22.11 -1.32 -5.98
CA THR A 399 21.11 -2.26 -6.48
C THR A 399 20.39 -1.72 -7.72
N VAL A 400 20.03 -0.43 -7.72
CA VAL A 400 19.35 0.26 -8.81
C VAL A 400 20.04 1.59 -9.06
N ALA A 401 20.83 1.71 -10.12
CA ALA A 401 21.59 2.92 -10.42
C ALA A 401 20.71 4.18 -10.59
N SER A 402 19.45 3.99 -11.03
CA SER A 402 18.44 5.04 -11.18
C SER A 402 17.51 5.16 -9.97
N TYR A 403 17.88 4.62 -8.82
CA TYR A 403 17.07 4.71 -7.61
C TYR A 403 16.79 6.17 -7.24
N THR A 404 15.52 6.46 -6.99
CA THR A 404 15.05 7.80 -6.62
C THR A 404 14.14 7.72 -5.40
N GLN A 405 14.20 8.76 -4.59
CA GLN A 405 13.27 9.04 -3.50
C GLN A 405 12.73 10.45 -3.70
N HIS A 406 11.44 10.65 -3.52
CA HIS A 406 10.81 11.96 -3.75
C HIS A 406 11.18 12.96 -2.65
N TYR A 407 11.20 12.48 -1.42
CA TYR A 407 11.50 13.30 -0.26
C TYR A 407 12.53 12.61 0.63
N LEU A 408 13.55 13.36 0.96
CA LEU A 408 14.44 13.05 2.07
C LEU A 408 14.39 14.27 3.00
N ASP A 409 13.56 14.16 4.02
CA ASP A 409 13.34 15.22 5.00
C ASP A 409 14.46 15.27 6.03
N LYS A 410 14.70 16.45 6.59
CA LYS A 410 15.61 16.59 7.74
C LYS A 410 15.11 15.74 8.89
N THR A 411 16.01 15.04 9.54
CA THR A 411 15.66 14.09 10.61
C THR A 411 14.90 14.75 11.75
N GLU A 412 15.19 16.00 12.07
CA GLU A 412 14.49 16.76 13.11
C GLU A 412 13.01 16.98 12.81
N ASP A 413 12.63 17.04 11.54
CA ASP A 413 11.25 17.29 11.09
C ASP A 413 10.42 16.00 10.98
N VAL A 414 11.07 14.82 10.97
CA VAL A 414 10.43 13.52 10.73
C VAL A 414 9.29 13.20 11.70
N PRO A 415 9.39 13.46 13.02
CA PRO A 415 8.28 13.22 13.92
C PRO A 415 7.00 13.98 13.54
N GLU A 416 7.11 15.25 13.18
CA GLU A 416 5.96 16.07 12.79
C GLU A 416 5.41 15.63 11.41
N ILE A 417 6.28 15.30 10.48
CA ILE A 417 5.90 14.81 9.14
C ILE A 417 5.16 13.48 9.25
N CYS A 418 5.69 12.51 10.00
CA CYS A 418 5.06 11.22 10.17
C CYS A 418 3.72 11.33 10.91
N LYS A 419 3.62 12.11 11.99
CA LYS A 419 2.35 12.37 12.69
C LYS A 419 1.30 13.02 11.78
N LYS A 420 1.74 13.89 10.87
CA LYS A 420 0.85 14.61 9.94
C LYS A 420 0.36 13.72 8.80
N TYR A 421 1.21 12.90 8.23
CA TYR A 421 0.94 12.22 6.97
C TYR A 421 0.86 10.69 7.05
N ALA A 422 1.51 10.02 8.00
CA ALA A 422 1.44 8.58 8.09
C ALA A 422 0.07 8.08 8.58
N GLY A 423 -0.43 7.03 7.93
CA GLY A 423 -1.70 6.40 8.24
C GLY A 423 -2.83 6.78 7.31
N ALA A 424 -3.90 6.02 7.40
CA ALA A 424 -5.07 6.17 6.55
C ALA A 424 -5.90 7.42 6.91
N GLY A 425 -6.46 8.07 5.90
CA GLY A 425 -7.24 9.29 6.05
C GLY A 425 -6.42 10.56 6.16
N LYS A 426 -5.10 10.48 6.03
CA LYS A 426 -4.18 11.63 6.13
C LYS A 426 -3.97 12.36 4.81
N VAL A 427 -4.23 11.70 3.70
CA VAL A 427 -4.13 12.27 2.36
C VAL A 427 -5.51 12.39 1.73
N GLU A 428 -5.65 13.37 0.86
CA GLU A 428 -6.88 13.51 0.09
C GLU A 428 -6.99 12.39 -0.93
N ILE A 429 -8.22 11.99 -1.23
CA ILE A 429 -8.52 10.88 -2.13
C ILE A 429 -7.88 11.06 -3.51
N TRP A 430 -7.81 12.27 -4.02
CA TRP A 430 -7.19 12.55 -5.31
C TRP A 430 -5.70 12.26 -5.35
N ASN A 431 -4.98 12.58 -4.29
CA ASN A 431 -3.56 12.24 -4.19
C ASN A 431 -3.37 10.74 -4.17
N ALA A 432 -4.19 10.02 -3.42
CA ALA A 432 -4.15 8.56 -3.41
C ALA A 432 -4.42 7.97 -4.79
N TYR A 433 -5.46 8.45 -5.47
CA TYR A 433 -5.87 7.96 -6.78
C TYR A 433 -4.89 8.34 -7.89
N THR A 434 -4.59 9.61 -8.04
CA THR A 434 -3.76 10.10 -9.16
C THR A 434 -2.32 9.63 -9.08
N SER A 435 -1.77 9.48 -7.88
CA SER A 435 -0.42 8.95 -7.72
C SER A 435 -0.35 7.43 -7.93
N ALA A 436 -1.45 6.70 -7.68
CA ALA A 436 -1.52 5.27 -7.99
C ALA A 436 -1.78 5.02 -9.49
N ILE A 437 -2.49 5.94 -10.16
CA ILE A 437 -2.92 5.79 -11.56
C ILE A 437 -2.78 7.14 -12.27
N PRO A 438 -1.57 7.48 -12.69
CA PRO A 438 -1.28 8.81 -13.27
C PRO A 438 -2.10 9.15 -14.52
N SER A 439 -2.63 8.15 -15.23
CA SER A 439 -3.48 8.32 -16.41
C SER A 439 -4.97 8.29 -16.10
N ALA A 440 -5.34 8.23 -14.83
CA ALA A 440 -6.75 8.15 -14.43
C ALA A 440 -7.49 9.43 -14.74
N ASP A 441 -8.76 9.27 -15.16
CA ASP A 441 -9.69 10.36 -15.34
C ASP A 441 -10.47 10.59 -14.03
N ALA A 442 -10.45 11.81 -13.52
CA ALA A 442 -11.18 12.20 -12.33
C ALA A 442 -12.68 11.93 -12.44
N ALA A 443 -13.27 12.13 -13.63
CA ALA A 443 -14.68 11.88 -13.87
C ALA A 443 -15.00 10.37 -13.83
N GLU A 444 -14.09 9.51 -14.32
CA GLU A 444 -14.26 8.05 -14.24
C GLU A 444 -14.21 7.56 -12.80
N PHE A 445 -13.31 8.12 -11.98
CA PHE A 445 -13.23 7.81 -10.56
C PHE A 445 -14.50 8.23 -9.80
N ASP A 446 -14.94 9.47 -9.99
CA ASP A 446 -16.18 9.98 -9.39
C ASP A 446 -17.40 9.19 -9.85
N HIS A 447 -17.43 8.78 -11.12
CA HIS A 447 -18.51 7.95 -11.65
C HIS A 447 -18.51 6.57 -10.99
N ALA A 448 -17.36 5.92 -10.83
CA ALA A 448 -17.25 4.61 -10.21
C ALA A 448 -17.63 4.61 -8.73
N ILE A 449 -17.32 5.68 -7.98
CA ILE A 449 -17.80 5.84 -6.59
C ILE A 449 -19.33 5.87 -6.52
N LYS A 450 -19.98 6.57 -7.46
CA LYS A 450 -21.44 6.74 -7.47
C LYS A 450 -22.18 5.56 -8.10
N ASN A 451 -21.55 4.90 -9.06
CA ASN A 451 -22.15 3.86 -9.90
C ASN A 451 -21.20 2.65 -10.02
N PRO A 452 -21.02 1.88 -8.96
CA PRO A 452 -20.15 0.71 -9.01
C PRO A 452 -20.62 -0.27 -10.08
N SER A 453 -19.71 -0.70 -10.94
CA SER A 453 -20.01 -1.71 -11.96
C SER A 453 -19.74 -3.10 -11.42
N PRO A 454 -20.66 -4.03 -11.50
CA PRO A 454 -20.40 -5.42 -11.14
C PRO A 454 -19.34 -6.02 -12.07
N LEU A 455 -18.56 -6.95 -11.55
CA LEU A 455 -17.62 -7.74 -12.32
C LEU A 455 -18.35 -8.57 -13.38
N ASN A 456 -17.99 -8.42 -14.64
CA ASN A 456 -18.52 -9.31 -15.69
C ASN A 456 -18.11 -10.77 -15.40
N GLY A 457 -19.11 -11.62 -15.15
CA GLY A 457 -18.91 -13.04 -14.86
C GLY A 457 -18.55 -13.34 -13.40
N ALA A 458 -18.43 -12.35 -12.52
CA ALA A 458 -18.37 -12.59 -11.09
C ALA A 458 -19.76 -12.84 -10.54
N LYS A 459 -19.85 -13.82 -9.67
CA LYS A 459 -21.04 -14.03 -8.86
C LYS A 459 -21.07 -12.94 -7.80
N THR A 460 -22.09 -12.10 -7.83
CA THR A 460 -22.38 -11.14 -6.75
C THR A 460 -23.25 -11.82 -5.72
N TYR A 461 -22.99 -11.54 -4.45
CA TYR A 461 -23.74 -12.10 -3.34
C TYR A 461 -24.35 -10.96 -2.53
N ASP A 462 -25.59 -11.17 -2.05
CA ASP A 462 -26.22 -10.23 -1.12
C ASP A 462 -25.56 -10.29 0.28
N ALA A 463 -26.00 -9.42 1.18
CA ALA A 463 -25.48 -9.37 2.56
C ALA A 463 -25.69 -10.69 3.33
N GLU A 464 -26.64 -11.52 2.91
CA GLU A 464 -26.97 -12.82 3.47
C GLU A 464 -26.17 -13.96 2.83
N GLY A 465 -25.34 -13.66 1.78
CA GLY A 465 -24.50 -14.64 1.10
C GLY A 465 -25.22 -15.44 -0.01
N ASN A 466 -26.38 -14.98 -0.47
CA ASN A 466 -27.08 -15.57 -1.59
C ASN A 466 -26.53 -15.01 -2.91
N GLU A 467 -26.31 -15.88 -3.90
CA GLU A 467 -25.91 -15.46 -5.24
C GLU A 467 -26.98 -14.56 -5.85
N MET A 468 -26.66 -13.27 -6.02
CA MET A 468 -27.51 -12.36 -6.77
C MET A 468 -27.46 -12.78 -8.24
N LYS A 469 -28.50 -13.45 -8.72
CA LYS A 469 -28.68 -13.66 -10.16
C LYS A 469 -28.79 -12.30 -10.80
N ASP A 470 -27.93 -12.02 -11.78
CA ASP A 470 -27.91 -10.79 -12.52
C ASP A 470 -29.34 -10.34 -12.82
N ALA A 471 -29.77 -9.28 -12.16
CA ALA A 471 -30.83 -8.48 -12.70
C ALA A 471 -30.27 -8.00 -14.04
N ALA A 472 -30.76 -8.57 -15.13
CA ALA A 472 -30.28 -8.31 -16.47
C ALA A 472 -29.98 -6.82 -16.59
N THR A 473 -28.70 -6.48 -16.55
CA THR A 473 -28.26 -5.13 -16.83
C THR A 473 -28.65 -4.91 -18.29
N GLY A 474 -29.73 -4.18 -18.50
CA GLY A 474 -30.21 -3.78 -19.81
C GLY A 474 -29.28 -2.79 -20.50
N ILE A 475 -27.97 -3.00 -20.38
CA ILE A 475 -26.98 -2.40 -21.25
C ILE A 475 -26.83 -3.35 -22.43
N SER A 476 -27.63 -3.07 -23.42
CA SER A 476 -27.56 -3.66 -24.75
C SER A 476 -26.09 -3.68 -25.20
N LEU A 477 -25.62 -4.86 -25.58
CA LEU A 477 -24.35 -5.10 -26.29
C LEU A 477 -24.22 -4.35 -27.64
N THR A 478 -25.07 -3.39 -27.92
CA THR A 478 -25.05 -2.54 -29.12
C THR A 478 -24.03 -1.40 -29.06
N GLU A 479 -23.40 -1.10 -27.92
CA GLU A 479 -22.31 -0.12 -27.87
C GLU A 479 -20.89 -0.71 -28.08
N GLN A 480 -20.74 -2.03 -28.11
CA GLN A 480 -19.49 -2.66 -28.54
C GLN A 480 -19.31 -2.76 -30.07
N ALA A 481 -20.29 -2.37 -30.83
CA ALA A 481 -20.32 -2.54 -32.28
C ALA A 481 -19.92 -1.29 -33.07
N SER A 482 -19.04 -0.43 -32.58
CA SER A 482 -18.44 0.59 -33.45
C SER A 482 -17.08 1.13 -33.00
N LEU A 483 -16.19 0.28 -32.59
CA LEU A 483 -14.78 0.60 -32.81
C LEU A 483 -14.52 0.36 -34.29
N LYS A 484 -14.85 1.32 -35.12
CA LYS A 484 -14.39 1.35 -36.50
C LYS A 484 -12.87 1.26 -36.46
N GLU A 485 -12.34 0.39 -37.29
CA GLU A 485 -10.92 0.09 -37.36
C GLU A 485 -10.08 1.37 -37.40
N THR A 486 -9.11 1.51 -36.49
CA THR A 486 -8.24 2.68 -36.47
C THR A 486 -7.34 2.65 -37.70
N VAL A 487 -7.57 3.56 -38.66
CA VAL A 487 -6.83 3.61 -39.93
C VAL A 487 -5.51 4.34 -39.78
N LYS A 488 -5.38 5.27 -38.84
CA LYS A 488 -4.17 6.08 -38.69
C LYS A 488 -3.93 6.48 -37.24
N VAL A 489 -2.66 6.36 -36.82
CA VAL A 489 -2.18 6.83 -35.51
C VAL A 489 -1.08 7.84 -35.71
N GLU A 490 -1.17 8.98 -35.06
CA GLU A 490 -0.19 10.08 -35.11
C GLU A 490 0.25 10.44 -33.70
N TYR A 491 1.53 10.73 -33.52
CA TYR A 491 2.13 11.08 -32.23
C TYR A 491 2.60 12.53 -32.25
N TYR A 492 2.35 13.28 -31.17
CA TYR A 492 2.74 14.69 -31.03
C TYR A 492 3.30 14.93 -29.62
N ASN A 493 4.22 15.89 -29.50
CA ASN A 493 4.55 16.43 -28.18
C ASN A 493 3.58 17.55 -27.78
N PHE A 494 3.75 18.09 -26.59
CA PHE A 494 2.92 19.19 -26.09
C PHE A 494 3.04 20.50 -26.86
N LEU A 495 4.11 20.67 -27.65
CA LEU A 495 4.31 21.82 -28.50
C LEU A 495 3.71 21.63 -29.90
N GLY A 496 3.01 20.49 -30.13
CA GLY A 496 2.37 20.17 -31.41
C GLY A 496 3.31 19.60 -32.48
N ALA A 497 4.58 19.32 -32.17
CA ALA A 497 5.48 18.69 -33.11
C ALA A 497 5.13 17.21 -33.28
N ARG A 498 5.00 16.75 -34.54
CA ARG A 498 4.63 15.38 -34.92
C ARG A 498 5.84 14.48 -35.01
N PHE A 499 5.68 13.21 -34.59
CA PHE A 499 6.66 12.16 -34.68
C PHE A 499 6.12 10.94 -35.43
N ALA A 500 7.01 10.17 -36.05
CA ALA A 500 6.65 8.94 -36.72
C ALA A 500 6.36 7.78 -35.75
N THR A 501 7.02 7.81 -34.59
CA THR A 501 6.88 6.82 -33.51
C THR A 501 6.78 7.53 -32.18
N PRO A 502 6.19 6.91 -31.15
CA PRO A 502 6.18 7.49 -29.80
C PRO A 502 7.61 7.67 -29.28
N HIS A 503 7.87 8.75 -28.57
CA HIS A 503 9.12 8.96 -27.85
C HIS A 503 8.91 8.78 -26.35
N ARG A 504 9.98 8.53 -25.63
CA ARG A 504 9.96 8.36 -24.18
C ARG A 504 9.39 9.62 -23.52
N GLY A 505 8.43 9.43 -22.63
CA GLY A 505 7.72 10.51 -21.93
C GLY A 505 6.33 10.74 -22.51
N VAL A 506 5.77 11.91 -22.23
CA VAL A 506 4.38 12.22 -22.58
C VAL A 506 4.22 12.53 -24.06
N ASN A 507 3.30 11.81 -24.72
CA ASN A 507 2.90 12.01 -26.11
C ASN A 507 1.40 12.32 -26.17
N LEU A 508 0.98 13.11 -27.16
CA LEU A 508 -0.41 13.23 -27.57
C LEU A 508 -0.62 12.26 -28.74
N VAL A 509 -1.43 11.24 -28.52
CA VAL A 509 -1.72 10.21 -29.53
C VAL A 509 -3.05 10.54 -30.19
N LYS A 510 -3.02 10.85 -31.48
CA LYS A 510 -4.20 11.10 -32.30
C LYS A 510 -4.53 9.86 -33.09
N LYS A 511 -5.68 9.25 -32.82
CA LYS A 511 -6.22 8.12 -33.58
C LYS A 511 -7.31 8.61 -34.50
N ILE A 512 -7.28 8.19 -35.74
CA ILE A 512 -8.23 8.58 -36.82
C ILE A 512 -8.90 7.32 -37.31
N ASP A 513 -10.22 7.28 -37.31
CA ASP A 513 -11.02 6.16 -37.82
C ASP A 513 -11.20 6.25 -39.34
N ALA A 514 -11.85 5.25 -39.95
CA ALA A 514 -12.10 5.16 -41.37
C ALA A 514 -12.96 6.32 -41.94
N ASP A 515 -13.76 6.97 -41.09
CA ASP A 515 -14.61 8.10 -41.49
C ASP A 515 -13.92 9.45 -41.24
N GLY A 516 -12.66 9.46 -40.78
CA GLY A 516 -11.87 10.67 -40.56
C GLY A 516 -12.10 11.33 -39.23
N HIS A 517 -12.90 10.74 -38.32
CA HIS A 517 -13.04 11.25 -36.97
C HIS A 517 -11.77 11.01 -36.16
N ALA A 518 -11.32 12.05 -35.45
CA ALA A 518 -10.09 12.00 -34.70
C ALA A 518 -10.35 12.05 -33.19
N LYS A 519 -9.74 11.12 -32.44
CA LYS A 519 -9.64 11.20 -30.98
C LYS A 519 -8.18 11.43 -30.60
N VAL A 520 -7.95 12.37 -29.69
CA VAL A 520 -6.61 12.66 -29.16
C VAL A 520 -6.56 12.24 -27.70
N LYS A 521 -5.55 11.47 -27.35
CA LYS A 521 -5.31 10.98 -25.99
C LYS A 521 -3.88 11.33 -25.57
N LYS A 522 -3.68 11.75 -24.33
CA LYS A 522 -2.37 11.87 -23.73
C LYS A 522 -1.90 10.47 -23.31
N VAL A 523 -0.73 10.06 -23.74
CA VAL A 523 -0.14 8.75 -23.42
C VAL A 523 1.31 8.96 -23.01
N VAL A 524 1.75 8.24 -22.00
CA VAL A 524 3.16 8.21 -21.58
C VAL A 524 3.78 6.92 -22.13
N PHE A 525 4.88 7.06 -22.88
CA PHE A 525 5.65 5.95 -23.42
C PHE A 525 7.00 5.83 -22.74
#